data_753199869bb1423b55db0f7371ad3231
#
_entry.id   753199869bb1423b55db0f7371ad3231
#
_cell.length_a   1.000
_cell.length_b   1.000
_cell.length_c   1.000
_cell.angle_alpha   90.00
_cell.angle_beta   90.00
_cell.angle_gamma   90.00
#
_symmetry.space_group_name_H-M   'P 1'
#
loop_
_entity.id
_entity.type
_entity.pdbx_description
1 polymer ?
#
loop_
_entity_poly.entity_id
_entity_poly.type
_entity_poly.pdbx_seq_one_letter_code
_entity_poly.pdbx_strand_id
1 'polypeptide(L)'
;MVSDTLYKKLSARVNELSKLPKLDDQKSIPKLIEENGFSRREFMTWAGTMTAMLALPASYTPLIAKAAEVADRLPIIWLHMAECTGCTESLLRSANPSIDSLIFDHISLEYQETIMSAAGWQAEANLENAMEKYKDRYVLMVEGGIPHGKGAHFLTIGGHGKTGEQTAIDASEHAAAIFAIGTCSSFGGVQAAAPNPTNATSLSNITSKPVINVPGCPPSESNIVGTLLHFLLYGTLPALDAYNRPKWAYGLRIHDMCERRGHFDAGEFVEQFGDDGAKNGFCLYKVGCKGPYTFNNCSRQKFNEGTSWPVQAGHGCAGCSEPDFWDTMGVLHEPLADRLFHTTFGGLGSDATADKIGLGLLTVTAVGIAAHAAISAVKKPKE
;
A
#
# COMPACT_ATOMS: atom_id res chain seq x y z
N MET A 1 -24.61 -12.06 -5.18
CA MET A 1 -23.93 -12.76 -6.29
C MET A 1 -22.40 -12.70 -6.21
N VAL A 2 -21.75 -11.54 -6.04
CA VAL A 2 -20.26 -11.48 -5.91
C VAL A 2 -19.76 -12.16 -4.63
N SER A 3 -20.46 -12.00 -3.51
CA SER A 3 -20.17 -12.62 -2.22
C SER A 3 -20.16 -14.16 -2.28
N ASP A 4 -21.14 -14.79 -2.92
CA ASP A 4 -21.24 -16.26 -3.01
C ASP A 4 -20.09 -16.90 -3.82
N THR A 5 -19.66 -16.24 -4.89
CA THR A 5 -18.56 -16.73 -5.72
C THR A 5 -17.23 -16.65 -4.96
N LEU A 6 -17.00 -15.58 -4.20
CA LEU A 6 -15.80 -15.40 -3.40
C LEU A 6 -15.75 -16.40 -2.25
N TYR A 7 -16.87 -16.60 -1.55
CA TYR A 7 -16.98 -17.61 -0.49
C TYR A 7 -16.66 -19.03 -1.00
N LYS A 8 -17.18 -19.40 -2.16
CA LYS A 8 -16.90 -20.71 -2.79
C LYS A 8 -15.42 -20.86 -3.15
N LYS A 9 -14.79 -19.80 -3.69
CA LYS A 9 -13.34 -19.82 -4.01
C LYS A 9 -12.50 -20.00 -2.75
N LEU A 10 -12.78 -19.25 -1.67
CA LEU A 10 -12.05 -19.38 -0.42
C LEU A 10 -12.27 -20.75 0.23
N SER A 11 -13.51 -21.27 0.23
CA SER A 11 -13.79 -22.63 0.69
C SER A 11 -13.05 -23.71 -0.09
N ALA A 12 -12.96 -23.56 -1.41
CA ALA A 12 -12.20 -24.48 -2.27
C ALA A 12 -10.69 -24.40 -1.90
N ARG A 13 -10.15 -23.21 -1.68
CA ARG A 13 -8.76 -23.02 -1.28
C ARG A 13 -8.45 -23.64 0.10
N VAL A 14 -9.34 -23.46 1.09
CA VAL A 14 -9.22 -24.11 2.41
C VAL A 14 -9.19 -25.62 2.27
N ASN A 15 -10.04 -26.19 1.43
CA ASN A 15 -10.05 -27.61 1.16
C ASN A 15 -8.79 -28.10 0.41
N GLU A 16 -8.22 -27.30 -0.45
CA GLU A 16 -6.94 -27.58 -1.11
C GLU A 16 -5.78 -27.55 -0.10
N LEU A 17 -5.66 -26.50 0.69
CA LEU A 17 -4.64 -26.38 1.74
C LEU A 17 -4.69 -27.53 2.74
N SER A 18 -5.87 -27.99 3.11
CA SER A 18 -6.03 -29.12 4.04
C SER A 18 -5.53 -30.46 3.50
N LYS A 19 -5.30 -30.57 2.18
CA LYS A 19 -4.80 -31.78 1.50
C LYS A 19 -3.30 -31.74 1.22
N LEU A 20 -2.67 -30.55 1.33
CA LEU A 20 -1.23 -30.43 1.11
C LEU A 20 -0.47 -31.19 2.22
N PRO A 21 0.64 -31.86 1.86
CA PRO A 21 1.53 -32.43 2.88
C PRO A 21 2.09 -31.29 3.73
N LYS A 22 1.97 -31.41 5.05
CA LYS A 22 2.56 -30.44 5.98
C LYS A 22 4.07 -30.51 5.89
N LEU A 23 4.73 -29.37 6.06
CA LEU A 23 6.18 -29.31 6.19
C LEU A 23 6.57 -30.00 7.52
N ASP A 24 7.53 -30.92 7.48
CA ASP A 24 7.86 -31.84 8.59
C ASP A 24 8.22 -31.17 9.93
N ASP A 25 8.62 -29.88 9.89
CA ASP A 25 9.06 -29.11 11.05
C ASP A 25 8.07 -27.99 11.48
N GLN A 26 6.95 -27.86 10.80
CA GLN A 26 5.97 -26.81 11.11
C GLN A 26 4.83 -27.32 12.00
N LYS A 27 4.64 -26.64 13.12
CA LYS A 27 3.48 -26.84 13.97
C LYS A 27 2.26 -26.20 13.34
N SER A 28 1.10 -26.85 13.41
CA SER A 28 -0.15 -26.22 12.97
C SER A 28 -0.46 -24.98 13.81
N ILE A 29 -1.05 -23.96 13.20
CA ILE A 29 -1.44 -22.72 13.88
C ILE A 29 -2.25 -22.98 15.18
N PRO A 30 -3.25 -23.90 15.23
CA PRO A 30 -3.94 -24.19 16.48
C PRO A 30 -3.02 -24.69 17.60
N LYS A 31 -2.01 -25.49 17.26
CA LYS A 31 -1.06 -26.01 18.24
C LYS A 31 -0.12 -24.91 18.75
N LEU A 32 0.29 -23.99 17.89
CA LEU A 32 1.09 -22.83 18.27
C LEU A 32 0.27 -21.86 19.16
N ILE A 33 -0.99 -21.64 18.83
CA ILE A 33 -1.91 -20.81 19.63
C ILE A 33 -2.06 -21.43 21.05
N GLU A 34 -2.26 -22.73 21.14
CA GLU A 34 -2.39 -23.44 22.42
C GLU A 34 -1.07 -23.38 23.23
N GLU A 35 0.08 -23.57 22.59
CA GLU A 35 1.40 -23.53 23.23
C GLU A 35 1.78 -22.10 23.69
N ASN A 36 1.34 -21.05 22.99
CA ASN A 36 1.59 -19.64 23.35
C ASN A 36 0.50 -19.04 24.26
N GLY A 37 -0.45 -19.86 24.75
CA GLY A 37 -1.45 -19.44 25.72
C GLY A 37 -2.58 -18.61 25.18
N PHE A 38 -2.77 -18.52 23.87
CA PHE A 38 -3.92 -17.84 23.26
C PHE A 38 -5.19 -18.67 23.42
N SER A 39 -6.27 -18.02 23.81
CA SER A 39 -7.59 -18.64 23.89
C SER A 39 -8.25 -18.73 22.50
N ARG A 40 -9.18 -19.70 22.33
CA ARG A 40 -10.05 -19.75 21.12
C ARG A 40 -10.79 -18.43 20.85
N ARG A 41 -11.08 -17.67 21.89
CA ARG A 41 -11.76 -16.38 21.76
C ARG A 41 -10.84 -15.34 21.09
N GLU A 42 -9.60 -15.28 21.49
CA GLU A 42 -8.59 -14.39 20.90
C GLU A 42 -8.33 -14.72 19.45
N PHE A 43 -8.22 -16.03 19.12
CA PHE A 43 -8.11 -16.50 17.75
C PHE A 43 -9.32 -16.08 16.89
N MET A 44 -10.55 -16.22 17.40
CA MET A 44 -11.74 -15.79 16.67
C MET A 44 -11.83 -14.26 16.55
N THR A 45 -11.34 -13.51 17.54
CA THR A 45 -11.21 -12.04 17.46
C THR A 45 -10.22 -11.65 16.37
N TRP A 46 -9.07 -12.30 16.33
CA TRP A 46 -8.08 -12.14 15.26
C TRP A 46 -8.69 -12.44 13.88
N ALA A 47 -9.36 -13.57 13.69
CA ALA A 47 -10.01 -13.92 12.44
C ALA A 47 -11.06 -12.88 12.01
N GLY A 48 -11.77 -12.30 12.98
CA GLY A 48 -12.70 -11.18 12.77
C GLY A 48 -11.98 -9.91 12.28
N THR A 49 -10.87 -9.57 12.90
CA THR A 49 -10.02 -8.44 12.49
C THR A 49 -9.50 -8.63 11.07
N MET A 50 -8.99 -9.83 10.74
CA MET A 50 -8.56 -10.17 9.38
C MET A 50 -9.69 -10.06 8.35
N THR A 51 -10.89 -10.53 8.72
CA THR A 51 -12.08 -10.41 7.88
C THR A 51 -12.39 -8.94 7.56
N ALA A 52 -12.31 -8.07 8.57
CA ALA A 52 -12.54 -6.64 8.43
C ALA A 52 -11.43 -5.95 7.60
N MET A 53 -10.17 -6.28 7.83
CA MET A 53 -9.02 -5.76 7.06
C MET A 53 -9.14 -6.12 5.57
N LEU A 54 -9.62 -7.31 5.26
CA LEU A 54 -9.84 -7.77 3.88
C LEU A 54 -11.15 -7.20 3.28
N ALA A 55 -11.85 -6.31 3.99
CA ALA A 55 -13.14 -5.75 3.60
C ALA A 55 -14.22 -6.81 3.27
N LEU A 56 -14.18 -7.94 3.98
CA LEU A 56 -15.12 -9.04 3.81
C LEU A 56 -16.31 -8.92 4.79
N PRO A 57 -17.48 -9.45 4.40
CA PRO A 57 -18.60 -9.58 5.34
C PRO A 57 -18.22 -10.41 6.57
N ALA A 58 -18.72 -10.05 7.75
CA ALA A 58 -18.45 -10.77 9.01
C ALA A 58 -18.78 -12.28 8.96
N SER A 59 -19.69 -12.69 8.08
CA SER A 59 -20.02 -14.12 7.82
C SER A 59 -18.84 -14.95 7.31
N TYR A 60 -17.76 -14.31 6.84
CA TYR A 60 -16.55 -14.98 6.40
C TYR A 60 -15.57 -15.32 7.53
N THR A 61 -15.73 -14.73 8.72
CA THR A 61 -14.84 -14.96 9.87
C THR A 61 -14.58 -16.44 10.17
N PRO A 62 -15.57 -17.35 10.19
CA PRO A 62 -15.31 -18.78 10.43
C PRO A 62 -14.48 -19.43 9.32
N LEU A 63 -14.60 -18.96 8.08
CA LEU A 63 -13.86 -19.48 6.95
C LEU A 63 -12.40 -18.97 6.98
N ILE A 64 -12.19 -17.73 7.36
CA ILE A 64 -10.85 -17.16 7.59
C ILE A 64 -10.16 -17.90 8.74
N ALA A 65 -10.84 -18.12 9.85
CA ALA A 65 -10.30 -18.93 10.95
C ALA A 65 -9.89 -20.32 10.48
N LYS A 66 -10.75 -21.00 9.71
CA LYS A 66 -10.43 -22.34 9.19
C LYS A 66 -9.30 -22.32 8.16
N ALA A 67 -9.20 -21.28 7.34
CA ALA A 67 -8.07 -21.10 6.42
C ALA A 67 -6.75 -21.02 7.20
N ALA A 68 -6.72 -20.23 8.26
CA ALA A 68 -5.56 -20.11 9.14
C ALA A 68 -5.22 -21.42 9.86
N GLU A 69 -6.22 -22.22 10.27
CA GLU A 69 -6.00 -23.51 10.93
C GLU A 69 -5.33 -24.55 10.01
N VAL A 70 -5.59 -24.50 8.71
CA VAL A 70 -5.08 -25.52 7.76
C VAL A 70 -3.88 -25.06 6.95
N ALA A 71 -3.61 -23.74 6.91
CA ALA A 71 -2.46 -23.19 6.22
C ALA A 71 -1.18 -23.50 7.02
N ASP A 72 -0.16 -23.99 6.33
CA ASP A 72 1.19 -23.97 6.87
C ASP A 72 1.68 -22.52 6.94
N ARG A 73 2.63 -22.24 7.83
CA ARG A 73 3.29 -20.93 7.85
C ARG A 73 3.92 -20.66 6.49
N LEU A 74 3.67 -19.47 5.96
CA LEU A 74 4.17 -19.08 4.65
C LEU A 74 5.66 -18.76 4.72
N PRO A 75 6.54 -19.48 4.01
CA PRO A 75 7.96 -19.18 3.99
C PRO A 75 8.19 -17.81 3.34
N ILE A 76 8.88 -16.92 4.03
CA ILE A 76 9.22 -15.57 3.56
C ILE A 76 10.74 -15.43 3.44
N ILE A 77 11.19 -14.96 2.29
CA ILE A 77 12.54 -14.43 2.08
C ILE A 77 12.38 -12.93 1.89
N TRP A 78 12.97 -12.14 2.79
CA TRP A 78 12.95 -10.68 2.72
C TRP A 78 14.36 -10.17 2.43
N LEU A 79 14.55 -9.59 1.25
CA LEU A 79 15.82 -9.05 0.81
C LEU A 79 15.87 -7.53 1.02
N HIS A 80 17.02 -7.06 1.46
CA HIS A 80 17.36 -5.66 1.59
C HIS A 80 18.28 -5.23 0.43
N MET A 81 17.85 -4.21 -0.31
CA MET A 81 18.63 -3.62 -1.40
C MET A 81 19.15 -2.23 -1.00
N ALA A 82 19.24 -1.27 -1.89
CA ALA A 82 19.58 0.09 -1.51
C ALA A 82 18.38 0.75 -0.82
N GLU A 83 18.42 0.83 0.52
CA GLU A 83 17.27 1.14 1.35
C GLU A 83 17.65 1.86 2.66
N CYS A 84 16.68 2.17 3.51
CA CYS A 84 16.85 2.84 4.80
C CYS A 84 16.26 2.05 5.99
N THR A 85 15.88 0.80 5.78
CA THR A 85 15.20 -0.09 6.75
C THR A 85 13.79 0.39 7.15
N GLY A 86 13.29 1.47 6.55
CA GLY A 86 12.00 2.08 6.92
C GLY A 86 10.80 1.17 6.72
N CYS A 87 10.81 0.29 5.70
CA CYS A 87 9.72 -0.64 5.44
C CYS A 87 9.71 -1.79 6.45
N THR A 88 10.88 -2.31 6.80
CA THR A 88 11.04 -3.26 7.91
C THR A 88 10.58 -2.64 9.24
N GLU A 89 11.00 -1.42 9.57
CA GLU A 89 10.56 -0.69 10.76
C GLU A 89 9.03 -0.50 10.79
N SER A 90 8.43 -0.21 9.65
CA SER A 90 6.97 -0.12 9.54
C SER A 90 6.30 -1.46 9.85
N LEU A 91 6.80 -2.58 9.29
CA LEU A 91 6.28 -3.91 9.59
C LEU A 91 6.37 -4.24 11.08
N LEU A 92 7.50 -3.91 11.73
CA LEU A 92 7.72 -4.17 13.16
C LEU A 92 6.73 -3.41 14.07
N ARG A 93 6.02 -2.41 13.54
CA ARG A 93 4.96 -1.67 14.25
C ARG A 93 3.58 -2.33 14.15
N SER A 94 3.47 -3.48 13.48
CA SER A 94 2.20 -4.20 13.41
C SER A 94 1.80 -4.76 14.78
N ALA A 95 0.57 -4.49 15.23
CA ALA A 95 0.00 -5.08 16.43
C ALA A 95 -1.31 -5.84 16.15
N ASN A 96 -1.86 -5.78 14.93
CA ASN A 96 -3.04 -6.53 14.51
C ASN A 96 -2.89 -7.19 13.12
N PRO A 97 -2.29 -8.41 12.99
CA PRO A 97 -1.67 -9.20 14.06
C PRO A 97 -0.42 -8.52 14.60
N SER A 98 -0.09 -8.78 15.87
CA SER A 98 1.17 -8.31 16.42
C SER A 98 2.34 -8.97 15.67
N ILE A 99 3.49 -8.30 15.66
CA ILE A 99 4.66 -8.78 14.89
C ILE A 99 5.13 -10.15 15.36
N ASP A 100 5.05 -10.43 16.65
CA ASP A 100 5.34 -11.75 17.20
C ASP A 100 4.33 -12.80 16.71
N SER A 101 3.02 -12.54 16.77
CA SER A 101 2.02 -13.43 16.18
C SER A 101 2.22 -13.60 14.68
N LEU A 102 2.53 -12.53 13.95
CA LEU A 102 2.79 -12.63 12.52
C LEU A 102 3.95 -13.59 12.23
N ILE A 103 5.08 -13.44 12.91
CA ILE A 103 6.29 -14.24 12.66
C ILE A 103 6.14 -15.67 13.20
N PHE A 104 5.53 -15.86 14.38
CA PHE A 104 5.47 -17.19 14.99
C PHE A 104 4.27 -18.02 14.53
N ASP A 105 3.15 -17.38 14.18
CA ASP A 105 1.90 -18.08 13.90
C ASP A 105 1.55 -18.16 12.41
N HIS A 106 1.91 -17.14 11.61
CA HIS A 106 1.39 -16.99 10.25
C HIS A 106 2.42 -17.13 9.15
N ILE A 107 3.65 -16.65 9.39
CA ILE A 107 4.74 -16.74 8.43
C ILE A 107 5.92 -17.49 9.04
N SER A 108 6.77 -18.02 8.17
CA SER A 108 8.10 -18.51 8.55
C SER A 108 9.11 -17.58 7.91
N LEU A 109 9.69 -16.69 8.71
CA LEU A 109 10.66 -15.72 8.21
C LEU A 109 12.02 -16.40 8.09
N GLU A 110 12.30 -16.94 6.91
CA GLU A 110 13.46 -17.78 6.65
C GLU A 110 14.73 -16.95 6.47
N TYR A 111 14.60 -15.76 5.89
CA TYR A 111 15.69 -14.83 5.70
C TYR A 111 15.21 -13.38 5.83
N GLN A 112 15.88 -12.61 6.67
CA GLN A 112 15.63 -11.17 6.82
C GLN A 112 16.86 -10.55 7.53
N GLU A 113 17.59 -9.71 6.81
CA GLU A 113 18.94 -9.26 7.21
C GLU A 113 18.95 -8.45 8.52
N THR A 114 17.91 -7.65 8.77
CA THR A 114 17.87 -6.75 9.95
C THR A 114 17.61 -7.49 11.26
N ILE A 115 16.79 -8.55 11.26
CA ILE A 115 16.32 -9.20 12.49
C ILE A 115 16.80 -10.63 12.68
N MET A 116 17.44 -11.25 11.67
CA MET A 116 18.02 -12.58 11.83
C MET A 116 19.33 -12.50 12.65
N SER A 117 19.63 -13.57 13.39
CA SER A 117 20.87 -13.66 14.17
C SER A 117 22.07 -14.13 13.36
N ALA A 118 21.86 -14.78 12.21
CA ALA A 118 22.91 -15.25 11.34
C ALA A 118 23.66 -14.09 10.68
N ALA A 119 24.96 -14.22 10.47
CA ALA A 119 25.80 -13.23 9.79
C ALA A 119 26.85 -13.92 8.90
N GLY A 120 27.39 -13.16 7.93
CA GLY A 120 28.44 -13.65 7.01
C GLY A 120 28.02 -14.92 6.28
N TRP A 121 28.89 -15.90 6.22
CA TRP A 121 28.67 -17.17 5.51
C TRP A 121 27.44 -17.94 5.98
N GLN A 122 27.08 -17.81 7.25
CA GLN A 122 25.86 -18.42 7.77
C GLN A 122 24.59 -17.77 7.20
N ALA A 123 24.58 -16.46 7.04
CA ALA A 123 23.47 -15.75 6.45
C ALA A 123 23.30 -16.11 4.97
N GLU A 124 24.42 -16.17 4.21
CA GLU A 124 24.40 -16.60 2.81
C GLU A 124 23.90 -18.02 2.65
N ALA A 125 24.42 -18.94 3.45
CA ALA A 125 23.96 -20.33 3.47
C ALA A 125 22.49 -20.45 3.83
N ASN A 126 21.97 -19.64 4.75
CA ASN A 126 20.53 -19.59 5.07
C ASN A 126 19.69 -19.16 3.89
N LEU A 127 20.12 -18.14 3.14
CA LEU A 127 19.40 -17.69 1.94
C LEU A 127 19.35 -18.80 0.89
N GLU A 128 20.50 -19.41 0.57
CA GLU A 128 20.59 -20.49 -0.40
C GLU A 128 19.74 -21.71 0.01
N ASN A 129 19.86 -22.13 1.27
CA ASN A 129 19.07 -23.23 1.82
C ASN A 129 17.56 -22.93 1.82
N ALA A 130 17.15 -21.69 2.13
CA ALA A 130 15.75 -21.31 2.10
C ALA A 130 15.19 -21.35 0.66
N MET A 131 15.93 -20.82 -0.31
CA MET A 131 15.53 -20.88 -1.72
C MET A 131 15.39 -22.30 -2.25
N GLU A 132 16.28 -23.21 -1.86
CA GLU A 132 16.21 -24.61 -2.28
C GLU A 132 15.10 -25.37 -1.53
N LYS A 133 15.06 -25.28 -0.19
CA LYS A 133 14.08 -25.99 0.65
C LYS A 133 12.63 -25.64 0.33
N TYR A 134 12.39 -24.34 0.04
CA TYR A 134 11.05 -23.83 -0.20
C TYR A 134 10.82 -23.45 -1.67
N LYS A 135 11.58 -24.01 -2.58
CA LYS A 135 11.46 -23.80 -4.02
C LYS A 135 10.01 -23.83 -4.49
N ASP A 136 9.61 -22.82 -5.28
CA ASP A 136 8.25 -22.60 -5.80
C ASP A 136 7.15 -22.43 -4.73
N ARG A 137 7.55 -22.24 -3.45
CA ARG A 137 6.62 -22.10 -2.32
C ARG A 137 6.83 -20.84 -1.49
N TYR A 138 8.03 -20.28 -1.47
CA TYR A 138 8.30 -19.06 -0.70
C TYR A 138 7.77 -17.82 -1.37
N VAL A 139 7.45 -16.84 -0.56
CA VAL A 139 7.18 -15.47 -1.00
C VAL A 139 8.46 -14.65 -0.88
N LEU A 140 8.82 -13.99 -1.96
CA LEU A 140 9.91 -13.04 -1.97
C LEU A 140 9.37 -11.64 -1.68
N MET A 141 9.91 -11.00 -0.66
CA MET A 141 9.69 -9.59 -0.33
C MET A 141 11.01 -8.84 -0.53
N VAL A 142 10.99 -7.73 -1.21
CA VAL A 142 12.20 -6.94 -1.49
C VAL A 142 11.96 -5.50 -1.06
N GLU A 143 12.84 -4.98 -0.20
CA GLU A 143 12.91 -3.60 0.25
C GLU A 143 14.11 -2.91 -0.40
N GLY A 144 13.93 -1.69 -0.88
CA GLY A 144 15.00 -0.90 -1.48
C GLY A 144 15.01 -0.88 -3.02
N GLY A 145 15.64 0.14 -3.58
CA GLY A 145 15.91 0.26 -5.01
C GLY A 145 17.09 -0.63 -5.41
N ILE A 146 17.12 -1.08 -6.66
CA ILE A 146 18.13 -2.03 -7.13
C ILE A 146 19.06 -1.33 -8.12
N PRO A 147 20.35 -1.07 -7.76
CA PRO A 147 21.35 -0.64 -8.70
C PRO A 147 21.47 -1.66 -9.84
N HIS A 148 21.39 -1.21 -11.10
CA HIS A 148 21.19 -2.08 -12.26
C HIS A 148 22.25 -1.90 -13.35
N GLY A 149 22.55 -2.98 -14.07
CA GLY A 149 23.44 -2.99 -15.21
C GLY A 149 24.84 -2.47 -14.86
N LYS A 150 25.29 -1.36 -15.44
CA LYS A 150 26.61 -0.78 -15.12
C LYS A 150 26.70 -0.28 -13.67
N GLY A 151 25.58 0.00 -13.03
CA GLY A 151 25.51 0.42 -11.64
C GLY A 151 25.38 -0.75 -10.64
N ALA A 152 25.17 -1.98 -11.09
CA ALA A 152 24.89 -3.12 -10.20
C ALA A 152 25.96 -3.33 -9.12
N HIS A 153 27.22 -3.07 -9.43
CA HIS A 153 28.36 -3.22 -8.51
C HIS A 153 28.38 -2.20 -7.36
N PHE A 154 27.53 -1.19 -7.37
CA PHE A 154 27.36 -0.28 -6.23
C PHE A 154 26.59 -0.91 -5.05
N LEU A 155 25.99 -2.07 -5.27
CA LEU A 155 25.38 -2.87 -4.21
C LEU A 155 25.85 -4.33 -4.33
N THR A 156 26.70 -4.76 -3.42
CA THR A 156 27.13 -6.16 -3.29
C THR A 156 26.68 -6.71 -1.94
N ILE A 157 26.22 -7.96 -1.94
CA ILE A 157 25.68 -8.63 -0.77
C ILE A 157 26.49 -9.92 -0.57
N GLY A 158 26.93 -10.12 0.68
CA GLY A 158 27.64 -11.31 1.09
C GLY A 158 29.10 -11.37 0.66
N GLY A 159 29.79 -12.42 1.11
CA GLY A 159 31.24 -12.61 0.96
C GLY A 159 31.68 -12.99 -0.45
N HIS A 160 30.78 -13.50 -1.29
CA HIS A 160 31.06 -13.84 -2.68
C HIS A 160 31.01 -12.64 -3.63
N GLY A 161 30.72 -11.44 -3.12
CA GLY A 161 30.65 -10.22 -3.93
C GLY A 161 29.50 -10.22 -4.95
N LYS A 162 28.46 -11.00 -4.71
CA LYS A 162 27.26 -11.05 -5.55
C LYS A 162 26.56 -9.69 -5.52
N THR A 163 26.12 -9.20 -6.67
CA THR A 163 25.40 -7.93 -6.72
C THR A 163 23.98 -8.11 -6.20
N GLY A 164 23.39 -7.05 -5.63
CA GLY A 164 21.99 -7.05 -5.23
C GLY A 164 21.06 -7.40 -6.39
N GLU A 165 21.37 -6.91 -7.61
CA GLU A 165 20.66 -7.28 -8.83
C GLU A 165 20.64 -8.80 -9.05
N GLN A 166 21.82 -9.45 -8.99
CA GLN A 166 21.93 -10.89 -9.19
C GLN A 166 21.19 -11.66 -8.09
N THR A 167 21.31 -11.22 -6.83
CA THR A 167 20.58 -11.83 -5.71
C THR A 167 19.08 -11.72 -5.90
N ALA A 168 18.57 -10.57 -6.36
CA ALA A 168 17.15 -10.38 -6.64
C ALA A 168 16.67 -11.26 -7.80
N ILE A 169 17.47 -11.43 -8.87
CA ILE A 169 17.15 -12.31 -9.99
C ILE A 169 17.03 -13.75 -9.51
N ASP A 170 18.06 -14.26 -8.82
CA ASP A 170 18.10 -15.65 -8.35
C ASP A 170 16.94 -15.97 -7.39
N ALA A 171 16.69 -15.07 -6.43
CA ALA A 171 15.58 -15.24 -5.49
C ALA A 171 14.21 -15.12 -6.16
N SER A 172 14.11 -14.39 -7.27
CA SER A 172 12.85 -14.28 -8.02
C SER A 172 12.49 -15.53 -8.80
N GLU A 173 13.48 -16.33 -9.23
CA GLU A 173 13.30 -17.44 -10.18
C GLU A 173 12.27 -18.47 -9.68
N HIS A 174 12.34 -18.82 -8.41
CA HIS A 174 11.48 -19.84 -7.79
C HIS A 174 10.54 -19.29 -6.71
N ALA A 175 10.32 -17.97 -6.65
CA ALA A 175 9.33 -17.40 -5.75
C ALA A 175 7.90 -17.72 -6.24
N ALA A 176 7.02 -18.13 -5.31
CA ALA A 176 5.59 -18.33 -5.56
C ALA A 176 4.85 -17.02 -5.80
N ALA A 177 5.28 -15.94 -5.12
CA ALA A 177 4.83 -14.57 -5.32
C ALA A 177 5.96 -13.60 -4.98
N ILE A 178 5.94 -12.41 -5.58
CA ILE A 178 6.98 -11.39 -5.41
C ILE A 178 6.32 -10.07 -5.03
N PHE A 179 6.77 -9.49 -3.91
CA PHE A 179 6.29 -8.21 -3.40
C PHE A 179 7.43 -7.20 -3.34
N ALA A 180 7.26 -6.07 -4.00
CA ALA A 180 8.11 -4.90 -3.86
C ALA A 180 7.57 -4.02 -2.71
N ILE A 181 8.29 -4.00 -1.59
CA ILE A 181 7.88 -3.29 -0.39
C ILE A 181 8.55 -1.92 -0.35
N GLY A 182 7.71 -0.90 -0.24
CA GLY A 182 8.14 0.49 -0.29
C GLY A 182 8.30 1.04 -1.72
N THR A 183 8.34 2.35 -1.83
CA THR A 183 8.46 3.05 -3.12
C THR A 183 9.83 2.78 -3.78
N CYS A 184 10.87 2.52 -2.98
CA CYS A 184 12.19 2.20 -3.51
C CYS A 184 12.16 0.92 -4.36
N SER A 185 11.62 -0.17 -3.84
CA SER A 185 11.49 -1.43 -4.56
C SER A 185 10.42 -1.36 -5.66
N SER A 186 9.32 -0.63 -5.42
CA SER A 186 8.22 -0.52 -6.38
C SER A 186 8.56 0.32 -7.60
N PHE A 187 9.31 1.43 -7.42
CA PHE A 187 9.52 2.45 -8.47
C PHE A 187 10.96 3.01 -8.53
N GLY A 188 11.89 2.47 -7.73
CA GLY A 188 13.28 2.94 -7.65
C GLY A 188 13.53 3.87 -6.46
N GLY A 189 12.54 4.66 -6.04
CA GLY A 189 12.63 5.55 -4.88
C GLY A 189 13.65 6.68 -5.03
N VAL A 190 14.12 7.21 -3.90
CA VAL A 190 15.10 8.31 -3.86
C VAL A 190 16.41 7.94 -4.55
N GLN A 191 16.78 6.69 -4.56
CA GLN A 191 18.00 6.20 -5.21
C GLN A 191 17.95 6.35 -6.73
N ALA A 192 16.73 6.28 -7.30
CA ALA A 192 16.49 6.48 -8.73
C ALA A 192 16.25 7.93 -9.14
N ALA A 193 16.16 8.86 -8.16
CA ALA A 193 16.02 10.28 -8.45
C ALA A 193 17.19 10.82 -9.28
N ALA A 194 16.89 11.78 -10.17
CA ALA A 194 17.90 12.37 -11.05
C ALA A 194 19.06 12.98 -10.25
N PRO A 195 20.33 12.73 -10.63
CA PRO A 195 20.81 12.13 -11.88
C PRO A 195 20.96 10.60 -11.86
N ASN A 196 20.54 9.89 -10.84
CA ASN A 196 20.59 8.43 -10.69
C ASN A 196 21.96 7.80 -11.06
N PRO A 197 23.02 8.10 -10.34
CA PRO A 197 24.37 7.66 -10.72
C PRO A 197 24.57 6.14 -10.59
N THR A 198 23.76 5.47 -9.81
CA THR A 198 23.81 4.01 -9.61
C THR A 198 22.92 3.25 -10.58
N ASN A 199 22.18 3.97 -11.45
CA ASN A 199 21.17 3.38 -12.31
C ASN A 199 20.17 2.52 -11.52
N ALA A 200 19.79 2.98 -10.32
CA ALA A 200 18.85 2.28 -9.46
C ALA A 200 17.47 2.22 -10.11
N THR A 201 16.80 1.09 -9.97
CA THR A 201 15.51 0.83 -10.60
C THR A 201 14.59 0.01 -9.71
N SER A 202 13.35 -0.21 -10.17
CA SER A 202 12.36 -1.03 -9.48
C SER A 202 12.63 -2.53 -9.66
N LEU A 203 12.12 -3.33 -8.74
CA LEU A 203 12.18 -4.79 -8.82
C LEU A 203 11.52 -5.34 -10.09
N SER A 204 10.45 -4.71 -10.57
CA SER A 204 9.76 -5.11 -11.82
C SER A 204 10.64 -5.02 -13.07
N ASN A 205 11.70 -4.20 -13.03
CA ASN A 205 12.66 -4.11 -14.13
C ASN A 205 13.77 -5.17 -14.05
N ILE A 206 13.87 -5.88 -12.94
CA ILE A 206 14.91 -6.89 -12.67
C ILE A 206 14.39 -8.31 -12.92
N THR A 207 13.16 -8.60 -12.53
CA THR A 207 12.56 -9.92 -12.71
C THR A 207 11.54 -9.94 -13.85
N SER A 208 11.44 -11.09 -14.54
CA SER A 208 10.40 -11.33 -15.54
C SER A 208 9.05 -11.78 -14.95
N LYS A 209 9.03 -12.11 -13.66
CA LYS A 209 7.80 -12.54 -12.97
C LYS A 209 6.94 -11.34 -12.54
N PRO A 210 5.62 -11.52 -12.41
CA PRO A 210 4.74 -10.48 -11.90
C PRO A 210 5.15 -10.02 -10.50
N VAL A 211 5.27 -8.71 -10.30
CA VAL A 211 5.59 -8.08 -9.02
C VAL A 211 4.38 -7.31 -8.51
N ILE A 212 4.03 -7.49 -7.26
CA ILE A 212 3.01 -6.70 -6.55
C ILE A 212 3.72 -5.55 -5.84
N ASN A 213 3.34 -4.34 -6.19
CA ASN A 213 3.91 -3.13 -5.60
C ASN A 213 3.10 -2.69 -4.38
N VAL A 214 3.78 -2.55 -3.24
CA VAL A 214 3.22 -2.00 -2.00
C VAL A 214 3.98 -0.71 -1.67
N PRO A 215 3.77 0.38 -2.45
CA PRO A 215 4.55 1.60 -2.30
C PRO A 215 4.13 2.41 -1.07
N GLY A 216 5.03 3.28 -0.66
CA GLY A 216 5.01 4.18 0.48
C GLY A 216 6.45 4.39 0.92
N CYS A 217 6.74 5.45 1.66
CA CYS A 217 8.10 5.70 2.13
C CYS A 217 8.08 6.06 3.63
N PRO A 218 7.88 5.01 4.45
CA PRO A 218 7.48 3.62 4.16
C PRO A 218 5.97 3.45 3.87
N PRO A 219 5.50 2.28 3.38
CA PRO A 219 4.09 1.93 3.42
C PRO A 219 3.64 1.67 4.87
N SER A 220 2.35 1.80 5.16
CA SER A 220 1.84 1.41 6.48
C SER A 220 1.99 -0.10 6.69
N GLU A 221 2.17 -0.50 7.95
CA GLU A 221 2.19 -1.91 8.36
C GLU A 221 0.96 -2.65 7.87
N SER A 222 -0.21 -2.02 7.94
CA SER A 222 -1.48 -2.58 7.49
C SER A 222 -1.50 -2.89 5.99
N ASN A 223 -0.84 -2.06 5.16
CA ASN A 223 -0.75 -2.31 3.72
C ASN A 223 0.18 -3.49 3.41
N ILE A 224 1.30 -3.61 4.13
CA ILE A 224 2.23 -4.74 4.00
C ILE A 224 1.54 -6.03 4.43
N VAL A 225 1.07 -6.08 5.68
CA VAL A 225 0.46 -7.27 6.29
C VAL A 225 -0.82 -7.66 5.55
N GLY A 226 -1.71 -6.71 5.25
CA GLY A 226 -2.96 -6.99 4.55
C GLY A 226 -2.74 -7.58 3.15
N THR A 227 -1.71 -7.14 2.42
CA THR A 227 -1.38 -7.70 1.10
C THR A 227 -0.81 -9.11 1.21
N LEU A 228 0.09 -9.34 2.18
CA LEU A 228 0.66 -10.64 2.47
C LEU A 228 -0.42 -11.65 2.91
N LEU A 229 -1.27 -11.27 3.84
CA LEU A 229 -2.35 -12.11 4.34
C LEU A 229 -3.42 -12.40 3.27
N HIS A 230 -3.67 -11.46 2.37
CA HIS A 230 -4.53 -11.73 1.21
C HIS A 230 -3.98 -12.90 0.38
N PHE A 231 -2.68 -12.88 0.07
CA PHE A 231 -2.04 -13.97 -0.66
C PHE A 231 -2.06 -15.29 0.13
N LEU A 232 -1.73 -15.26 1.42
CA LEU A 232 -1.76 -16.42 2.29
C LEU A 232 -3.14 -17.09 2.30
N LEU A 233 -4.19 -16.31 2.49
CA LEU A 233 -5.55 -16.81 2.68
C LEU A 233 -6.22 -17.25 1.36
N TYR A 234 -5.97 -16.53 0.27
CA TYR A 234 -6.64 -16.79 -1.01
C TYR A 234 -5.78 -17.56 -2.00
N GLY A 235 -4.46 -17.63 -1.82
CA GLY A 235 -3.51 -18.19 -2.77
C GLY A 235 -3.52 -17.48 -4.13
N THR A 236 -4.08 -16.28 -4.19
CA THR A 236 -4.18 -15.45 -5.39
C THR A 236 -3.83 -14.01 -5.04
N LEU A 237 -3.38 -13.27 -6.04
CA LEU A 237 -3.08 -11.85 -5.88
C LEU A 237 -4.37 -11.03 -5.72
N PRO A 238 -4.37 -9.94 -4.96
CA PRO A 238 -5.48 -8.99 -4.91
C PRO A 238 -5.70 -8.34 -6.29
N ALA A 239 -6.85 -7.70 -6.48
CA ALA A 239 -7.08 -6.88 -7.67
C ALA A 239 -6.06 -5.72 -7.68
N LEU A 240 -5.32 -5.56 -8.79
CA LEU A 240 -4.25 -4.58 -8.94
C LEU A 240 -4.68 -3.42 -9.85
N ASP A 241 -4.09 -2.24 -9.61
CA ASP A 241 -4.19 -1.08 -10.50
C ASP A 241 -3.15 -1.15 -11.65
N ALA A 242 -3.05 -0.07 -12.43
CA ALA A 242 -2.12 0.02 -13.56
C ALA A 242 -0.64 0.00 -13.14
N TYR A 243 -0.33 0.28 -11.87
CA TYR A 243 1.01 0.22 -11.30
C TYR A 243 1.25 -1.05 -10.47
N ASN A 244 0.43 -2.08 -10.65
CA ASN A 244 0.46 -3.32 -9.89
C ASN A 244 0.31 -3.13 -8.37
N ARG A 245 -0.39 -2.08 -7.93
CA ARG A 245 -0.69 -1.83 -6.52
C ARG A 245 -2.05 -2.43 -6.14
N PRO A 246 -2.23 -3.02 -4.95
CA PRO A 246 -3.52 -3.51 -4.48
C PRO A 246 -4.60 -2.43 -4.47
N LYS A 247 -5.67 -2.58 -5.25
CA LYS A 247 -6.74 -1.58 -5.36
C LYS A 247 -7.45 -1.28 -4.04
N TRP A 248 -7.48 -2.22 -3.11
CA TRP A 248 -8.09 -2.00 -1.80
C TRP A 248 -7.35 -0.93 -0.98
N ALA A 249 -6.03 -0.79 -1.18
CA ALA A 249 -5.19 0.20 -0.51
C ALA A 249 -4.96 1.46 -1.38
N TYR A 250 -4.79 1.28 -2.69
CA TYR A 250 -4.35 2.33 -3.61
C TYR A 250 -5.40 2.72 -4.66
N GLY A 251 -6.64 2.31 -4.48
CA GLY A 251 -7.71 2.60 -5.45
C GLY A 251 -8.34 3.98 -5.35
N LEU A 252 -8.13 4.71 -4.26
CA LEU A 252 -8.68 6.04 -4.00
C LEU A 252 -7.58 7.04 -3.68
N ARG A 253 -7.81 8.31 -4.06
CA ARG A 253 -6.88 9.38 -3.71
C ARG A 253 -6.99 9.74 -2.24
N ILE A 254 -5.86 10.08 -1.63
CA ILE A 254 -5.80 10.55 -0.24
C ILE A 254 -6.73 11.75 -0.04
N HIS A 255 -6.74 12.70 -0.98
CA HIS A 255 -7.57 13.90 -0.93
C HIS A 255 -9.07 13.60 -0.79
N ASP A 256 -9.56 12.58 -1.49
CA ASP A 256 -10.99 12.22 -1.50
C ASP A 256 -11.46 11.62 -0.15
N MET A 257 -10.51 11.16 0.67
CA MET A 257 -10.77 10.54 1.96
C MET A 257 -10.17 11.33 3.14
N CYS A 258 -9.63 12.51 2.87
CA CYS A 258 -8.94 13.33 3.85
C CYS A 258 -9.93 13.97 4.85
N GLU A 259 -9.60 13.93 6.12
CA GLU A 259 -10.35 14.59 7.20
C GLU A 259 -10.43 16.10 7.04
N ARG A 260 -9.46 16.72 6.32
CA ARG A 260 -9.43 18.15 6.01
C ARG A 260 -10.13 18.53 4.69
N ARG A 261 -10.83 17.57 4.06
CA ARG A 261 -11.50 17.80 2.77
C ARG A 261 -12.55 18.91 2.85
N GLY A 262 -13.32 18.98 3.94
CA GLY A 262 -14.31 20.03 4.16
C GLY A 262 -13.71 21.43 4.14
N HIS A 263 -12.52 21.61 4.70
CA HIS A 263 -11.80 22.89 4.66
C HIS A 263 -11.34 23.25 3.24
N PHE A 264 -10.91 22.25 2.45
CA PHE A 264 -10.58 22.47 1.03
C PHE A 264 -11.79 22.98 0.26
N ASP A 265 -12.94 22.33 0.42
CA ASP A 265 -14.18 22.68 -0.29
C ASP A 265 -14.73 24.05 0.17
N ALA A 266 -14.46 24.46 1.41
CA ALA A 266 -14.81 25.78 1.96
C ALA A 266 -13.79 26.89 1.61
N GLY A 267 -12.65 26.56 0.96
CA GLY A 267 -11.59 27.52 0.66
C GLY A 267 -10.75 27.92 1.87
N GLU A 268 -10.77 27.11 2.94
CA GLU A 268 -10.04 27.34 4.18
C GLU A 268 -8.68 26.65 4.13
N PHE A 269 -7.64 27.42 3.91
CA PHE A 269 -6.29 26.91 3.73
C PHE A 269 -5.33 27.41 4.80
N VAL A 270 -4.31 26.58 5.08
CA VAL A 270 -3.09 27.01 5.75
C VAL A 270 -2.27 27.78 4.71
N GLU A 271 -1.99 29.03 4.97
CA GLU A 271 -1.17 29.89 4.10
C GLU A 271 0.31 29.81 4.49
N GLN A 272 0.57 29.59 5.78
CA GLN A 272 1.91 29.44 6.35
C GLN A 272 1.88 28.51 7.55
N PHE A 273 2.91 27.66 7.70
CA PHE A 273 3.02 26.82 8.89
C PHE A 273 3.01 27.65 10.17
N GLY A 274 2.13 27.27 11.11
CA GLY A 274 1.97 27.95 12.39
C GLY A 274 0.99 29.15 12.38
N ASP A 275 0.38 29.48 11.27
CA ASP A 275 -0.68 30.48 11.19
C ASP A 275 -1.99 30.02 11.89
N ASP A 276 -3.01 30.84 11.88
CA ASP A 276 -4.29 30.50 12.50
C ASP A 276 -5.01 29.40 11.74
N GLY A 277 -4.83 29.31 10.41
CA GLY A 277 -5.31 28.19 9.61
C GLY A 277 -4.69 26.85 10.06
N ALA A 278 -3.38 26.84 10.33
CA ALA A 278 -2.69 25.65 10.84
C ALA A 278 -3.21 25.24 12.23
N LYS A 279 -3.42 26.22 13.14
CA LYS A 279 -3.98 25.96 14.48
C LYS A 279 -5.42 25.43 14.43
N ASN A 280 -6.21 25.87 13.45
CA ASN A 280 -7.59 25.42 13.25
C ASN A 280 -7.73 24.18 12.38
N GLY A 281 -6.62 23.58 11.92
CA GLY A 281 -6.63 22.33 11.15
C GLY A 281 -7.09 22.50 9.69
N PHE A 282 -6.95 23.68 9.10
CA PHE A 282 -7.34 23.97 7.72
C PHE A 282 -6.54 23.12 6.72
N CYS A 283 -6.99 23.12 5.46
CA CYS A 283 -6.37 22.31 4.40
C CYS A 283 -4.92 22.75 4.11
N LEU A 284 -4.02 21.77 4.00
CA LEU A 284 -2.59 21.99 3.76
C LEU A 284 -2.21 22.13 2.28
N TYR A 285 -3.18 22.27 1.37
CA TYR A 285 -2.92 22.31 -0.07
C TYR A 285 -1.93 23.41 -0.46
N LYS A 286 -2.12 24.63 0.04
CA LYS A 286 -1.28 25.78 -0.28
C LYS A 286 0.14 25.70 0.30
N VAL A 287 0.34 24.89 1.33
CA VAL A 287 1.67 24.60 1.89
C VAL A 287 2.23 23.28 1.38
N GLY A 288 1.80 22.83 0.21
CA GLY A 288 2.46 21.80 -0.57
C GLY A 288 1.90 20.39 -0.45
N CYS A 289 0.70 20.20 0.10
CA CYS A 289 0.10 18.85 0.17
C CYS A 289 -0.15 18.25 -1.22
N LYS A 290 0.41 17.07 -1.49
CA LYS A 290 0.26 16.30 -2.73
C LYS A 290 -0.90 15.29 -2.70
N GLY A 291 -1.73 15.33 -1.66
CA GLY A 291 -2.89 14.44 -1.49
C GLY A 291 -3.81 14.34 -2.71
N PRO A 292 -4.09 15.43 -3.46
CA PRO A 292 -4.89 15.38 -4.68
C PRO A 292 -4.33 14.52 -5.81
N TYR A 293 -3.03 14.21 -5.78
CA TYR A 293 -2.33 13.45 -6.82
C TYR A 293 -1.89 12.07 -6.35
N THR A 294 -2.16 11.71 -5.08
CA THR A 294 -1.62 10.54 -4.42
C THR A 294 -2.71 9.51 -4.14
N PHE A 295 -2.50 8.29 -4.61
CA PHE A 295 -3.39 7.16 -4.37
C PHE A 295 -2.85 6.31 -3.23
N ASN A 296 -3.51 6.36 -2.07
CA ASN A 296 -3.18 5.57 -0.88
C ASN A 296 -4.33 5.69 0.14
N ASN A 297 -4.37 4.80 1.11
CA ASN A 297 -5.37 4.76 2.16
C ASN A 297 -4.90 5.37 3.50
N CYS A 298 -3.78 6.14 3.51
CA CYS A 298 -3.17 6.71 4.72
C CYS A 298 -4.15 7.50 5.60
N SER A 299 -5.13 8.20 5.00
CA SER A 299 -6.14 8.95 5.74
C SER A 299 -7.09 8.06 6.57
N ARG A 300 -7.21 6.79 6.23
CA ARG A 300 -8.07 5.80 6.91
C ARG A 300 -7.28 4.86 7.79
N GLN A 301 -6.24 4.20 7.22
CA GLN A 301 -5.44 3.21 7.94
C GLN A 301 -4.45 3.87 8.87
N LYS A 302 -3.91 5.05 8.46
CA LYS A 302 -2.85 5.77 9.19
C LYS A 302 -1.60 4.91 9.33
N PHE A 303 -0.74 5.24 10.29
CA PHE A 303 0.48 4.52 10.65
C PHE A 303 0.46 4.18 12.13
N ASN A 304 1.28 3.23 12.54
CA ASN A 304 1.44 2.82 13.92
C ASN A 304 0.07 2.55 14.57
N GLU A 305 -0.67 1.62 13.98
CA GLU A 305 -1.99 1.18 14.47
C GLU A 305 -3.06 2.28 14.50
N GLY A 306 -3.13 3.04 13.43
CA GLY A 306 -4.12 4.11 13.32
C GLY A 306 -3.83 5.33 14.17
N THR A 307 -2.61 5.44 14.74
CA THR A 307 -2.24 6.55 15.62
C THR A 307 -2.25 7.88 14.88
N SER A 308 -1.58 8.00 13.75
CA SER A 308 -1.47 9.25 13.00
C SER A 308 -0.98 9.03 11.57
N TRP A 309 -1.08 10.09 10.77
CA TRP A 309 -0.51 10.18 9.44
C TRP A 309 -0.08 11.63 9.16
N PRO A 310 0.77 11.91 8.13
CA PRO A 310 1.38 13.23 7.96
C PRO A 310 0.40 14.39 7.97
N VAL A 311 -0.75 14.29 7.28
CA VAL A 311 -1.71 15.40 7.21
C VAL A 311 -2.40 15.63 8.56
N GLN A 312 -2.73 14.59 9.30
CA GLN A 312 -3.25 14.72 10.66
C GLN A 312 -2.24 15.41 11.58
N ALA A 313 -0.96 15.06 11.42
CA ALA A 313 0.13 15.66 12.19
C ALA A 313 0.49 17.11 11.77
N GLY A 314 -0.20 17.67 10.77
CA GLY A 314 0.00 19.05 10.35
C GLY A 314 1.01 19.23 9.21
N HIS A 315 1.47 18.16 8.55
CA HIS A 315 2.33 18.20 7.38
C HIS A 315 1.60 17.69 6.14
N GLY A 316 1.74 18.39 5.00
CA GLY A 316 1.13 17.98 3.74
C GLY A 316 1.60 16.59 3.27
N CYS A 317 0.73 15.87 2.56
CA CYS A 317 1.13 14.63 1.89
C CYS A 317 2.27 14.90 0.91
N ALA A 318 3.34 14.11 0.97
CA ALA A 318 4.52 14.23 0.08
C ALA A 318 4.34 13.49 -1.26
N GLY A 319 3.28 12.70 -1.42
CA GLY A 319 3.10 11.89 -2.63
C GLY A 319 3.90 10.59 -2.66
N CYS A 320 4.36 10.12 -1.52
CA CYS A 320 5.40 9.09 -1.39
C CYS A 320 5.04 7.69 -1.95
N SER A 321 3.79 7.41 -2.29
CA SER A 321 3.35 6.15 -2.93
C SER A 321 3.22 6.25 -4.45
N GLU A 322 3.56 7.40 -5.04
CA GLU A 322 3.48 7.59 -6.49
C GLU A 322 4.83 7.34 -7.18
N PRO A 323 4.81 6.86 -8.44
CA PRO A 323 6.03 6.73 -9.22
C PRO A 323 6.77 8.07 -9.33
N ASP A 324 8.09 8.02 -9.25
CA ASP A 324 9.01 9.16 -9.43
C ASP A 324 8.67 10.38 -8.55
N PHE A 325 8.05 10.17 -7.38
CA PHE A 325 7.57 11.29 -6.56
C PHE A 325 8.70 12.26 -6.15
N TRP A 326 9.94 11.79 -6.03
CA TRP A 326 11.09 12.62 -5.72
C TRP A 326 11.38 13.67 -6.78
N ASP A 327 11.14 13.34 -8.05
CA ASP A 327 11.38 14.24 -9.18
C ASP A 327 10.09 14.94 -9.65
N THR A 328 8.92 14.28 -9.49
CA THR A 328 7.66 14.75 -10.08
C THR A 328 6.73 15.48 -9.11
N MET A 329 6.86 15.26 -7.80
CA MET A 329 6.03 15.93 -6.80
C MET A 329 6.65 17.25 -6.31
N GLY A 330 7.79 17.64 -6.86
CA GLY A 330 8.41 18.95 -6.67
C GLY A 330 8.81 19.25 -5.24
N VAL A 331 8.89 20.55 -4.92
CA VAL A 331 9.24 21.02 -3.58
C VAL A 331 8.17 20.62 -2.57
N LEU A 332 8.57 20.05 -1.43
CA LEU A 332 7.64 19.46 -0.45
C LEU A 332 6.60 20.46 0.09
N HIS A 333 6.99 21.72 0.27
CA HIS A 333 6.17 22.73 0.93
C HIS A 333 5.52 23.73 -0.04
N GLU A 334 5.54 23.43 -1.34
CA GLU A 334 4.93 24.25 -2.38
C GLU A 334 3.90 23.44 -3.17
N PRO A 335 2.77 24.03 -3.58
CA PRO A 335 1.86 23.42 -4.54
C PRO A 335 2.57 23.09 -5.86
N LEU A 336 2.11 22.06 -6.58
CA LEU A 336 2.64 21.76 -7.90
C LEU A 336 2.20 22.83 -8.89
N ALA A 337 3.15 23.62 -9.39
CA ALA A 337 2.89 24.76 -10.25
C ALA A 337 2.19 24.37 -11.57
N ASP A 338 2.56 23.23 -12.15
CA ASP A 338 2.07 22.77 -13.46
C ASP A 338 0.88 21.81 -13.35
N ARG A 339 0.51 21.41 -12.15
CA ARG A 339 -0.59 20.47 -11.88
C ARG A 339 -1.63 21.13 -11.00
N LEU A 340 -2.42 22.01 -11.61
CA LEU A 340 -3.64 22.44 -10.94
C LEU A 340 -4.50 21.21 -10.65
N PHE A 341 -4.99 21.12 -9.43
CA PHE A 341 -5.92 20.06 -9.03
C PHE A 341 -7.14 20.11 -9.97
N HIS A 342 -7.24 19.13 -10.84
CA HIS A 342 -8.38 18.96 -11.74
C HIS A 342 -9.40 18.07 -11.04
N THR A 343 -10.46 18.67 -10.52
CA THR A 343 -11.68 17.90 -10.29
C THR A 343 -12.19 17.45 -11.65
N THR A 344 -12.17 16.16 -11.90
CA THR A 344 -12.67 15.60 -13.15
C THR A 344 -14.19 15.68 -13.23
N PHE A 345 -14.69 16.84 -13.60
CA PHE A 345 -15.97 16.94 -14.29
C PHE A 345 -15.63 17.28 -15.75
N GLY A 346 -15.61 16.25 -16.60
CA GLY A 346 -15.46 16.44 -18.05
C GLY A 346 -14.14 17.08 -18.52
N GLY A 347 -13.01 16.87 -17.80
CA GLY A 347 -11.69 17.44 -18.20
C GLY A 347 -11.53 18.92 -17.89
N LEU A 348 -12.42 19.51 -17.12
CA LEU A 348 -12.35 20.92 -16.69
C LEU A 348 -11.64 21.02 -15.33
N GLY A 349 -10.60 21.83 -15.25
CA GLY A 349 -9.75 21.93 -14.07
C GLY A 349 -10.23 22.93 -13.04
N SER A 350 -9.93 22.61 -11.80
CA SER A 350 -9.91 23.33 -10.53
C SER A 350 -11.07 24.29 -10.14
N ASP A 351 -11.04 24.75 -8.91
CA ASP A 351 -12.04 25.60 -8.25
C ASP A 351 -12.47 26.83 -9.08
N ALA A 352 -11.53 27.52 -9.71
CA ALA A 352 -11.84 28.64 -10.61
C ALA A 352 -12.73 28.26 -11.81
N THR A 353 -12.71 26.97 -12.22
CA THR A 353 -13.56 26.46 -13.31
C THR A 353 -14.90 26.01 -12.77
N ALA A 354 -14.95 25.41 -11.57
CA ALA A 354 -16.21 25.10 -10.88
C ALA A 354 -17.01 26.37 -10.61
N ASP A 355 -16.35 27.44 -10.15
CA ASP A 355 -16.95 28.76 -9.97
C ASP A 355 -17.45 29.37 -11.27
N LYS A 356 -16.69 29.26 -12.36
CA LYS A 356 -17.11 29.70 -13.68
C LYS A 356 -18.29 28.90 -14.22
N ILE A 357 -18.32 27.60 -14.02
CA ILE A 357 -19.45 26.74 -14.38
C ILE A 357 -20.67 27.10 -13.53
N GLY A 358 -20.48 27.24 -12.22
CA GLY A 358 -21.53 27.66 -11.28
C GLY A 358 -22.13 29.00 -11.67
N LEU A 359 -21.29 29.99 -11.94
CA LEU A 359 -21.71 31.33 -12.39
C LEU A 359 -22.41 31.25 -13.75
N GLY A 360 -21.90 30.45 -14.69
CA GLY A 360 -22.52 30.21 -15.98
C GLY A 360 -23.93 29.62 -15.89
N LEU A 361 -24.10 28.58 -15.06
CA LEU A 361 -25.39 27.96 -14.78
C LEU A 361 -26.36 28.94 -14.12
N LEU A 362 -25.88 29.71 -13.15
CA LEU A 362 -26.68 30.71 -12.46
C LEU A 362 -27.15 31.79 -13.44
N THR A 363 -26.28 32.26 -14.33
CA THR A 363 -26.60 33.24 -15.37
C THR A 363 -27.64 32.69 -16.36
N VAL A 364 -27.45 31.47 -16.87
CA VAL A 364 -28.41 30.83 -17.79
C VAL A 364 -29.77 30.65 -17.12
N THR A 365 -29.78 30.25 -15.86
CA THR A 365 -31.03 30.08 -15.09
C THR A 365 -31.71 31.42 -14.87
N ALA A 366 -30.99 32.45 -14.50
CA ALA A 366 -31.53 33.78 -14.29
C ALA A 366 -32.12 34.37 -15.61
N VAL A 367 -31.40 34.22 -16.72
CA VAL A 367 -31.88 34.61 -18.07
C VAL A 367 -33.14 33.82 -18.45
N GLY A 368 -33.14 32.50 -18.21
CA GLY A 368 -34.30 31.67 -18.48
C GLY A 368 -35.55 32.07 -17.67
N ILE A 369 -35.40 32.40 -16.40
CA ILE A 369 -36.47 32.91 -15.53
C ILE A 369 -36.95 34.27 -16.02
N ALA A 370 -36.06 35.19 -16.34
CA ALA A 370 -36.42 36.52 -16.86
C ALA A 370 -37.15 36.44 -18.20
N ALA A 371 -36.68 35.61 -19.13
CA ALA A 371 -37.34 35.37 -20.40
C ALA A 371 -38.75 34.73 -20.22
N HIS A 372 -38.87 33.77 -19.32
CA HIS A 372 -40.18 33.18 -19.01
C HIS A 372 -41.13 34.18 -18.39
N ALA A 373 -40.68 34.99 -17.48
CA ALA A 373 -41.47 36.08 -16.87
C ALA A 373 -41.94 37.10 -17.92
N ALA A 374 -41.06 37.53 -18.83
CA ALA A 374 -41.40 38.47 -19.91
C ALA A 374 -42.45 37.86 -20.86
N ILE A 375 -42.27 36.60 -21.28
CA ILE A 375 -43.25 35.90 -22.16
C ILE A 375 -44.60 35.76 -21.45
N SER A 376 -44.59 35.44 -20.16
CA SER A 376 -45.82 35.29 -19.36
C SER A 376 -46.54 36.62 -19.18
N ALA A 377 -45.81 37.74 -19.05
CA ALA A 377 -46.37 39.06 -18.96
C ALA A 377 -47.07 39.54 -20.26
N VAL A 378 -46.47 39.14 -21.42
CA VAL A 378 -47.05 39.47 -22.73
C VAL A 378 -48.27 38.63 -23.05
N LYS A 379 -48.37 37.41 -22.48
CA LYS A 379 -49.48 36.48 -22.71
C LYS A 379 -50.70 36.67 -21.80
N LYS A 380 -50.71 37.68 -20.90
CA LYS A 380 -51.91 37.99 -20.13
C LYS A 380 -52.97 38.54 -21.06
N PRO A 381 -54.19 37.96 -21.11
CA PRO A 381 -55.31 38.51 -21.86
C PRO A 381 -55.60 39.92 -21.34
N LYS A 382 -55.78 40.87 -22.19
CA LYS A 382 -56.40 42.18 -21.83
C LYS A 382 -57.86 41.86 -21.56
N GLU A 383 -58.27 41.96 -20.28
CA GLU A 383 -59.66 42.08 -19.91
C GLU A 383 -60.24 43.42 -20.39
#